data_e9ea118eea209106759e654859c57477
#
_entry.id   e9ea118eea209106759e654859c57477
#
_cell.length_a   1.000
_cell.length_b   1.000
_cell.length_c   1.000
_cell.angle_alpha   90.00
_cell.angle_beta   90.00
_cell.angle_gamma   90.00
#
_symmetry.space_group_name_H-M   'P 1'
#
loop_
_entity.id
_entity.type
_entity.pdbx_description
1 polymer ?
#
loop_
_entity_poly.entity_id
_entity_poly.type
_entity_poly.pdbx_seq_one_letter_code
_entity_poly.pdbx_strand_id
1 'polypeptide(L)'
;MISESNLNRYRLFCAVAECESISKAAELNYISQPAISKAITKMEESLGTVLFNRNHRGVTLTDEGKVFYDELKSAFDIIKAGEDKLRSINELGIGRLRLGASSVLCKAMLLPYLKGFINENPHIKITIECQSSSRIHKMLMDGVIDVGLMVKPDNMTELSFISLGEIEDIFTATPNYLDNLALRNESDVFENANIMLLDSENVSRHHVDKFFKENNIEPKHILEVSNMDMLIEFTKIGMGVSCVVKQFVEKEIESGELKEIPLNSKINTREVGLAFVKTSRLNATMQKFIDYVNRDK
;
A
#
# COMPACT_ATOMS: atom_id res chain seq x y z
N MET A 1 -5.57 21.57 -23.43
CA MET A 1 -4.17 21.13 -23.51
C MET A 1 -3.37 21.91 -22.46
N ILE A 2 -2.66 21.25 -21.58
CA ILE A 2 -1.82 21.90 -20.55
C ILE A 2 -0.66 22.57 -21.28
N SER A 3 -0.48 23.91 -21.12
CA SER A 3 0.62 24.62 -21.74
C SER A 3 1.95 24.33 -21.04
N GLU A 4 3.06 24.39 -21.75
CA GLU A 4 4.42 24.18 -21.21
C GLU A 4 4.71 25.12 -20.01
N SER A 5 4.21 26.37 -20.08
CA SER A 5 4.33 27.33 -18.99
C SER A 5 3.57 26.90 -17.73
N ASN A 6 2.47 26.17 -17.83
CA ASN A 6 1.72 25.66 -16.68
C ASN A 6 2.42 24.46 -16.06
N LEU A 7 2.98 23.54 -16.86
CA LEU A 7 3.71 22.39 -16.34
C LEU A 7 4.91 22.81 -15.49
N ASN A 8 5.66 23.83 -15.94
CA ASN A 8 6.78 24.36 -15.15
C ASN A 8 6.30 25.00 -13.84
N ARG A 9 5.17 25.71 -13.82
CA ARG A 9 4.60 26.26 -12.58
C ARG A 9 4.18 25.17 -11.61
N TYR A 10 3.59 24.08 -12.10
CA TYR A 10 3.21 22.92 -11.28
C TYR A 10 4.43 22.26 -10.64
N ARG A 11 5.53 22.12 -11.40
CA ARG A 11 6.79 21.60 -10.86
C ARG A 11 7.36 22.50 -9.75
N LEU A 12 7.35 23.81 -9.95
CA LEU A 12 7.80 24.76 -8.94
C LEU A 12 6.92 24.78 -7.70
N PHE A 13 5.61 24.62 -7.87
CA PHE A 13 4.67 24.48 -6.75
C PHE A 13 5.00 23.23 -5.91
N CYS A 14 5.19 22.06 -6.53
CA CYS A 14 5.58 20.84 -5.83
C CYS A 14 6.92 21.01 -5.10
N ALA A 15 7.92 21.64 -5.75
CA ALA A 15 9.21 21.90 -5.12
C ALA A 15 9.10 22.82 -3.88
N VAL A 16 8.23 23.84 -3.91
CA VAL A 16 7.98 24.72 -2.75
C VAL A 16 7.26 23.94 -1.64
N ALA A 17 6.30 23.10 -1.98
CA ALA A 17 5.58 22.25 -1.02
C ALA A 17 6.52 21.27 -0.30
N GLU A 18 7.42 20.64 -1.02
CA GLU A 18 8.40 19.69 -0.47
C GLU A 18 9.48 20.37 0.39
N CYS A 19 9.90 21.57 0.01
CA CYS A 19 10.92 22.33 0.74
C CYS A 19 10.36 23.12 1.93
N GLU A 20 9.05 23.35 1.99
CA GLU A 20 8.37 24.25 2.92
C GLU A 20 9.01 25.66 2.96
N SER A 21 9.73 26.04 1.87
CA SER A 21 10.52 27.25 1.75
C SER A 21 10.71 27.66 0.29
N ILE A 22 10.28 28.87 -0.05
CA ILE A 22 10.46 29.43 -1.39
C ILE A 22 11.95 29.63 -1.72
N SER A 23 12.74 30.06 -0.74
CA SER A 23 14.18 30.31 -0.93
C SER A 23 14.93 29.03 -1.22
N LYS A 24 14.66 27.97 -0.43
CA LYS A 24 15.28 26.65 -0.63
C LYS A 24 14.86 26.02 -1.95
N ALA A 25 13.58 26.12 -2.31
CA ALA A 25 13.08 25.65 -3.59
C ALA A 25 13.73 26.42 -4.77
N ALA A 26 13.98 27.72 -4.61
CA ALA A 26 14.67 28.54 -5.61
C ALA A 26 16.12 28.09 -5.84
N GLU A 27 16.84 27.85 -4.75
CA GLU A 27 18.22 27.34 -4.79
C GLU A 27 18.30 25.99 -5.51
N LEU A 28 17.44 25.02 -5.12
CA LEU A 28 17.39 23.68 -5.70
C LEU A 28 17.00 23.67 -7.19
N ASN A 29 16.23 24.66 -7.64
CA ASN A 29 15.80 24.77 -9.04
C ASN A 29 16.65 25.75 -9.87
N TYR A 30 17.72 26.33 -9.30
CA TYR A 30 18.64 27.28 -9.95
C TYR A 30 17.92 28.52 -10.53
N ILE A 31 16.91 29.02 -9.84
CA ILE A 31 16.18 30.24 -10.23
C ILE A 31 16.06 31.20 -9.05
N SER A 32 15.73 32.48 -9.34
CA SER A 32 15.58 33.46 -8.28
C SER A 32 14.30 33.28 -7.46
N GLN A 33 14.36 33.53 -6.16
CA GLN A 33 13.19 33.50 -5.26
C GLN A 33 12.02 34.36 -5.78
N PRO A 34 12.22 35.60 -6.30
CA PRO A 34 11.13 36.38 -6.89
C PRO A 34 10.46 35.70 -8.08
N ALA A 35 11.22 34.93 -8.88
CA ALA A 35 10.67 34.22 -10.02
C ALA A 35 9.72 33.10 -9.58
N ILE A 36 10.11 32.28 -8.57
CA ILE A 36 9.22 31.26 -7.99
C ILE A 36 7.99 31.92 -7.37
N SER A 37 8.16 32.94 -6.54
CA SER A 37 7.05 33.64 -5.91
C SER A 37 6.03 34.15 -6.92
N LYS A 38 6.50 34.74 -8.03
CA LYS A 38 5.65 35.24 -9.12
C LYS A 38 4.96 34.07 -9.86
N ALA A 39 5.64 32.93 -10.03
CA ALA A 39 5.07 31.74 -10.67
C ALA A 39 3.92 31.15 -9.83
N ILE A 40 4.12 31.05 -8.51
CA ILE A 40 3.08 30.57 -7.58
C ILE A 40 1.89 31.53 -7.56
N THR A 41 2.11 32.84 -7.41
CA THR A 41 1.02 33.84 -7.40
C THR A 41 0.20 33.76 -8.69
N LYS A 42 0.85 33.72 -9.87
CA LYS A 42 0.12 33.57 -11.14
C LYS A 42 -0.66 32.26 -11.24
N MET A 43 -0.19 31.21 -10.61
CA MET A 43 -0.90 29.94 -10.57
C MET A 43 -2.13 30.02 -9.67
N GLU A 44 -2.00 30.57 -8.46
CA GLU A 44 -3.08 30.83 -7.52
C GLU A 44 -4.16 31.72 -8.15
N GLU A 45 -3.76 32.81 -8.82
CA GLU A 45 -4.66 33.69 -9.59
C GLU A 45 -5.41 32.92 -10.70
N SER A 46 -4.70 32.09 -11.44
CA SER A 46 -5.27 31.27 -12.54
C SER A 46 -6.26 30.22 -12.06
N LEU A 47 -6.05 29.66 -10.86
CA LEU A 47 -6.91 28.66 -10.25
C LEU A 47 -8.01 29.27 -9.38
N GLY A 48 -7.91 30.57 -9.08
CA GLY A 48 -8.84 31.26 -8.21
C GLY A 48 -8.77 30.80 -6.75
N THR A 49 -7.64 30.21 -6.33
CA THR A 49 -7.51 29.55 -5.02
C THR A 49 -6.11 29.76 -4.46
N VAL A 50 -6.03 30.08 -3.15
CA VAL A 50 -4.77 30.17 -2.43
C VAL A 50 -4.30 28.78 -2.05
N LEU A 51 -3.07 28.43 -2.45
CA LEU A 51 -2.51 27.10 -2.25
C LEU A 51 -1.49 27.06 -1.10
N PHE A 52 -0.93 28.21 -0.71
CA PHE A 52 0.04 28.30 0.37
C PHE A 52 -0.36 29.30 1.45
N ASN A 53 -0.21 28.91 2.70
CA ASN A 53 -0.14 29.77 3.86
C ASN A 53 1.31 30.28 4.01
N ARG A 54 1.51 31.61 4.00
CA ARG A 54 2.83 32.20 4.16
C ARG A 54 2.94 32.81 5.56
N ASN A 55 3.96 32.42 6.31
CA ASN A 55 4.23 32.95 7.63
C ASN A 55 5.73 33.23 7.83
N HIS A 56 6.10 33.83 8.96
CA HIS A 56 7.50 34.14 9.26
C HIS A 56 8.41 32.91 9.43
N ARG A 57 7.83 31.70 9.52
CA ARG A 57 8.57 30.44 9.69
C ARG A 57 8.73 29.66 8.39
N GLY A 58 8.07 30.10 7.31
CA GLY A 58 8.11 29.42 6.02
C GLY A 58 6.77 29.42 5.30
N VAL A 59 6.58 28.41 4.48
CA VAL A 59 5.41 28.26 3.61
C VAL A 59 4.84 26.86 3.83
N THR A 60 3.54 26.77 4.13
CA THR A 60 2.81 25.49 4.29
C THR A 60 1.63 25.45 3.34
N LEU A 61 1.23 24.25 2.92
CA LEU A 61 0.06 24.08 2.07
C LEU A 61 -1.24 24.44 2.80
N THR A 62 -2.20 25.03 2.08
CA THR A 62 -3.61 25.07 2.47
C THR A 62 -4.24 23.68 2.28
N ASP A 63 -5.49 23.49 2.71
CA ASP A 63 -6.21 22.23 2.45
C ASP A 63 -6.39 22.01 0.94
N GLU A 64 -6.74 23.06 0.19
CA GLU A 64 -6.82 23.02 -1.27
C GLU A 64 -5.45 22.78 -1.91
N GLY A 65 -4.40 23.41 -1.35
CA GLY A 65 -3.02 23.20 -1.77
C GLY A 65 -2.58 21.75 -1.59
N LYS A 66 -2.99 21.08 -0.50
CA LYS A 66 -2.69 19.69 -0.24
C LYS A 66 -3.36 18.75 -1.25
N VAL A 67 -4.66 18.96 -1.49
CA VAL A 67 -5.40 18.20 -2.52
C VAL A 67 -4.70 18.36 -3.88
N PHE A 68 -4.38 19.59 -4.27
CA PHE A 68 -3.74 19.85 -5.56
C PHE A 68 -2.32 19.27 -5.65
N TYR A 69 -1.56 19.32 -4.55
CA TYR A 69 -0.23 18.70 -4.47
C TYR A 69 -0.28 17.18 -4.69
N ASP A 70 -1.21 16.49 -4.05
CA ASP A 70 -1.36 15.04 -4.18
C ASP A 70 -1.68 14.63 -5.62
N GLU A 71 -2.55 15.38 -6.30
CA GLU A 71 -2.88 15.13 -7.71
C GLU A 71 -1.69 15.41 -8.64
N LEU A 72 -0.98 16.52 -8.44
CA LEU A 72 0.20 16.85 -9.24
C LEU A 72 1.33 15.85 -9.03
N LYS A 73 1.55 15.42 -7.80
CA LYS A 73 2.55 14.40 -7.49
C LYS A 73 2.26 13.10 -8.22
N SER A 74 1.00 12.66 -8.18
CA SER A 74 0.56 11.48 -8.94
C SER A 74 0.79 11.65 -10.45
N ALA A 75 0.47 12.82 -11.01
CA ALA A 75 0.69 13.10 -12.43
C ALA A 75 2.19 13.09 -12.81
N PHE A 76 3.06 13.68 -11.99
CA PHE A 76 4.50 13.66 -12.22
C PHE A 76 5.10 12.25 -12.09
N ASP A 77 4.61 11.44 -11.18
CA ASP A 77 5.00 10.04 -11.04
C ASP A 77 4.66 9.23 -12.30
N ILE A 78 3.49 9.48 -12.92
CA ILE A 78 3.10 8.87 -14.19
C ILE A 78 4.03 9.31 -15.33
N ILE A 79 4.34 10.59 -15.42
CA ILE A 79 5.27 11.12 -16.44
C ILE A 79 6.64 10.46 -16.28
N LYS A 80 7.16 10.45 -15.07
CA LYS A 80 8.45 9.80 -14.74
C LYS A 80 8.46 8.32 -15.09
N ALA A 81 7.36 7.61 -14.79
CA ALA A 81 7.20 6.21 -15.19
C ALA A 81 7.25 6.04 -16.72
N GLY A 82 6.67 6.98 -17.48
CA GLY A 82 6.74 7.01 -18.94
C GLY A 82 8.17 7.23 -19.45
N GLU A 83 8.90 8.18 -18.88
CA GLU A 83 10.31 8.44 -19.22
C GLU A 83 11.21 7.25 -18.88
N ASP A 84 11.00 6.62 -17.72
CA ASP A 84 11.73 5.42 -17.31
C ASP A 84 11.47 4.25 -18.27
N LYS A 85 10.22 4.10 -18.76
CA LYS A 85 9.87 3.10 -19.79
C LYS A 85 10.62 3.35 -21.10
N LEU A 86 10.68 4.59 -21.55
CA LEU A 86 11.42 4.96 -22.78
C LEU A 86 12.94 4.75 -22.61
N ARG A 87 13.46 5.12 -21.45
CA ARG A 87 14.88 4.91 -21.12
C ARG A 87 15.23 3.42 -21.11
N SER A 88 14.38 2.58 -20.55
CA SER A 88 14.55 1.11 -20.51
C SER A 88 14.52 0.47 -21.90
N ILE A 89 13.78 1.06 -22.86
CA ILE A 89 13.76 0.63 -24.26
C ILE A 89 15.09 1.00 -24.95
N ASN A 90 15.67 2.13 -24.59
CA ASN A 90 16.90 2.66 -25.24
C ASN A 90 18.19 2.10 -24.63
N GLU A 91 18.20 1.70 -23.36
CA GLU A 91 19.35 1.13 -22.67
C GLU A 91 19.37 -0.40 -22.78
N LEU A 92 19.73 -0.92 -23.97
CA LEU A 92 20.23 -2.29 -24.22
C LEU A 92 19.46 -3.45 -23.56
N GLY A 93 18.12 -3.39 -23.54
CA GLY A 93 17.30 -4.50 -23.07
C GLY A 93 17.36 -4.78 -21.56
N ILE A 94 17.89 -3.86 -20.75
CA ILE A 94 17.82 -3.95 -19.30
C ILE A 94 16.38 -3.70 -18.87
N GLY A 95 15.66 -4.78 -18.60
CA GLY A 95 14.28 -4.72 -18.14
C GLY A 95 14.19 -4.08 -16.75
N ARG A 96 13.12 -3.34 -16.48
CA ARG A 96 12.76 -2.87 -15.13
C ARG A 96 11.42 -3.46 -14.77
N LEU A 97 11.31 -3.95 -13.54
CA LEU A 97 10.10 -4.49 -12.95
C LEU A 97 9.82 -3.79 -11.62
N ARG A 98 8.69 -3.11 -11.51
CA ARG A 98 8.25 -2.42 -10.30
C ARG A 98 7.11 -3.21 -9.68
N LEU A 99 7.35 -3.77 -8.52
CA LEU A 99 6.41 -4.61 -7.79
C LEU A 99 5.90 -3.87 -6.57
N GLY A 100 4.67 -4.13 -6.18
CA GLY A 100 4.09 -3.65 -4.95
C GLY A 100 3.42 -4.79 -4.17
N ALA A 101 3.58 -4.81 -2.86
CA ALA A 101 2.91 -5.76 -1.97
C ALA A 101 2.83 -5.21 -0.55
N SER A 102 1.97 -5.76 0.30
CA SER A 102 2.17 -5.57 1.74
C SER A 102 3.42 -6.33 2.19
N SER A 103 4.06 -5.89 3.29
CA SER A 103 5.29 -6.52 3.79
C SER A 103 5.10 -8.02 4.05
N VAL A 104 3.95 -8.40 4.59
CA VAL A 104 3.63 -9.81 4.89
C VAL A 104 3.47 -10.63 3.60
N LEU A 105 2.68 -10.14 2.64
CA LEU A 105 2.52 -10.80 1.33
C LEU A 105 3.85 -10.86 0.58
N CYS A 106 4.67 -9.83 0.69
CA CYS A 106 6.01 -9.83 0.12
C CYS A 106 6.86 -10.97 0.67
N LYS A 107 6.92 -11.11 2.01
CA LYS A 107 7.69 -12.17 2.67
C LYS A 107 7.14 -13.57 2.36
N ALA A 108 5.82 -13.75 2.49
CA ALA A 108 5.21 -15.08 2.40
C ALA A 108 5.10 -15.60 0.96
N MET A 109 4.81 -14.73 0.01
CA MET A 109 4.45 -15.14 -1.35
C MET A 109 5.36 -14.59 -2.43
N LEU A 110 5.77 -13.29 -2.38
CA LEU A 110 6.53 -12.69 -3.45
C LEU A 110 7.99 -13.14 -3.46
N LEU A 111 8.64 -13.21 -2.30
CA LEU A 111 10.06 -13.56 -2.18
C LEU A 111 10.41 -14.94 -2.75
N PRO A 112 9.62 -16.01 -2.54
CA PRO A 112 9.87 -17.31 -3.17
C PRO A 112 9.97 -17.21 -4.70
N TYR A 113 9.00 -16.55 -5.36
CA TYR A 113 9.03 -16.35 -6.82
C TYR A 113 10.19 -15.48 -7.26
N LEU A 114 10.49 -14.41 -6.51
CA LEU A 114 11.59 -13.51 -6.86
C LEU A 114 12.95 -14.20 -6.81
N LYS A 115 13.16 -15.10 -5.86
CA LYS A 115 14.43 -15.84 -5.73
C LYS A 115 14.78 -16.59 -7.00
N GLY A 116 13.84 -17.32 -7.59
CA GLY A 116 14.05 -18.04 -8.84
C GLY A 116 14.12 -17.08 -10.03
N PHE A 117 13.19 -16.13 -10.12
CA PHE A 117 13.14 -15.16 -11.22
C PHE A 117 14.43 -14.34 -11.38
N ILE A 118 15.03 -13.87 -10.27
CA ILE A 118 16.28 -13.11 -10.28
C ILE A 118 17.44 -13.97 -10.80
N ASN A 119 17.49 -15.24 -10.42
CA ASN A 119 18.53 -16.16 -10.89
C ASN A 119 18.46 -16.38 -12.41
N GLU A 120 17.26 -16.47 -12.97
CA GLU A 120 17.05 -16.59 -14.42
C GLU A 120 17.24 -15.27 -15.18
N ASN A 121 17.05 -14.13 -14.51
CA ASN A 121 17.05 -12.80 -15.12
C ASN A 121 17.90 -11.77 -14.35
N PRO A 122 19.22 -11.99 -14.17
CA PRO A 122 20.07 -11.18 -13.30
C PRO A 122 20.27 -9.72 -13.78
N HIS A 123 19.92 -9.43 -15.04
CA HIS A 123 20.02 -8.10 -15.65
C HIS A 123 18.75 -7.26 -15.49
N ILE A 124 17.67 -7.83 -14.94
CA ILE A 124 16.42 -7.09 -14.68
C ILE A 124 16.55 -6.30 -13.36
N LYS A 125 16.34 -4.99 -13.45
CA LYS A 125 16.26 -4.13 -12.26
C LYS A 125 14.89 -4.27 -11.61
N ILE A 126 14.84 -4.81 -10.40
CA ILE A 126 13.61 -4.95 -9.62
C ILE A 126 13.54 -3.83 -8.57
N THR A 127 12.36 -3.21 -8.48
CA THR A 127 12.01 -2.29 -7.38
C THR A 127 10.79 -2.86 -6.68
N ILE A 128 10.79 -2.87 -5.36
CA ILE A 128 9.68 -3.40 -4.54
C ILE A 128 9.21 -2.29 -3.62
N GLU A 129 7.91 -1.99 -3.69
CA GLU A 129 7.23 -1.05 -2.81
C GLU A 129 6.39 -1.83 -1.79
N CYS A 130 6.73 -1.67 -0.50
CA CYS A 130 5.99 -2.30 0.59
C CYS A 130 5.04 -1.28 1.22
N GLN A 131 3.75 -1.41 0.92
CA GLN A 131 2.70 -0.48 1.34
C GLN A 131 1.41 -1.24 1.71
N SER A 132 0.40 -0.53 2.27
CA SER A 132 -0.93 -1.11 2.48
C SER A 132 -1.61 -1.49 1.16
N SER A 133 -2.55 -2.44 1.20
CA SER A 133 -3.24 -2.92 -0.02
C SER A 133 -3.95 -1.79 -0.78
N SER A 134 -4.56 -0.83 -0.07
CA SER A 134 -5.19 0.35 -0.67
C SER A 134 -4.17 1.24 -1.39
N ARG A 135 -3.00 1.43 -0.79
CA ARG A 135 -1.92 2.23 -1.39
C ARG A 135 -1.31 1.52 -2.61
N ILE A 136 -1.10 0.19 -2.53
CA ILE A 136 -0.64 -0.62 -3.67
C ILE A 136 -1.62 -0.54 -4.83
N HIS A 137 -2.93 -0.62 -4.57
CA HIS A 137 -3.95 -0.44 -5.60
C HIS A 137 -3.82 0.94 -6.27
N LYS A 138 -3.73 2.02 -5.49
CA LYS A 138 -3.54 3.38 -6.02
C LYS A 138 -2.27 3.48 -6.86
N MET A 139 -1.13 2.99 -6.35
CA MET A 139 0.15 3.02 -7.08
C MET A 139 0.10 2.25 -8.40
N LEU A 140 -0.68 1.18 -8.46
CA LEU A 140 -0.91 0.39 -9.67
C LEU A 140 -1.72 1.20 -10.69
N MET A 141 -2.82 1.84 -10.26
CA MET A 141 -3.66 2.68 -11.12
C MET A 141 -2.90 3.92 -11.63
N ASP A 142 -2.08 4.52 -10.78
CA ASP A 142 -1.23 5.68 -11.13
C ASP A 142 0.00 5.29 -11.99
N GLY A 143 0.22 3.99 -12.28
CA GLY A 143 1.35 3.48 -13.06
C GLY A 143 2.72 3.64 -12.36
N VAL A 144 2.73 3.84 -11.05
CA VAL A 144 3.96 3.90 -10.22
C VAL A 144 4.59 2.52 -10.11
N ILE A 145 3.79 1.48 -10.00
CA ILE A 145 4.20 0.07 -10.04
C ILE A 145 3.59 -0.64 -11.25
N ASP A 146 4.22 -1.72 -11.69
CA ASP A 146 3.80 -2.51 -12.85
C ASP A 146 2.87 -3.66 -12.43
N VAL A 147 3.15 -4.30 -11.30
CA VAL A 147 2.40 -5.44 -10.76
C VAL A 147 2.24 -5.28 -9.25
N GLY A 148 1.03 -5.46 -8.77
CA GLY A 148 0.71 -5.50 -7.34
C GLY A 148 0.35 -6.91 -6.89
N LEU A 149 1.01 -7.42 -5.85
CA LEU A 149 0.56 -8.61 -5.13
C LEU A 149 -0.43 -8.18 -4.05
N MET A 150 -1.68 -8.57 -4.20
CA MET A 150 -2.77 -8.12 -3.33
C MET A 150 -3.90 -9.14 -3.26
N VAL A 151 -4.80 -8.94 -2.31
CA VAL A 151 -6.10 -9.61 -2.31
C VAL A 151 -6.89 -9.10 -3.52
N LYS A 152 -7.61 -10.01 -4.17
CA LYS A 152 -8.43 -9.71 -5.35
C LYS A 152 -9.42 -8.59 -5.03
N PRO A 153 -9.35 -7.46 -5.74
CA PRO A 153 -10.31 -6.37 -5.56
C PRO A 153 -11.72 -6.77 -6.03
N ASP A 154 -12.76 -6.26 -5.37
CA ASP A 154 -14.15 -6.47 -5.80
C ASP A 154 -14.39 -5.88 -7.19
N ASN A 155 -13.80 -4.73 -7.49
CA ASN A 155 -13.88 -4.10 -8.81
C ASN A 155 -12.67 -4.47 -9.69
N MET A 156 -12.90 -5.31 -10.68
CA MET A 156 -11.92 -5.80 -11.66
C MET A 156 -12.05 -5.13 -13.05
N THR A 157 -12.75 -4.00 -13.15
CA THR A 157 -13.03 -3.37 -14.44
C THR A 157 -11.74 -2.98 -15.18
N GLU A 158 -10.78 -2.38 -14.47
CA GLU A 158 -9.54 -1.86 -15.04
C GLU A 158 -8.33 -2.77 -14.77
N LEU A 159 -8.47 -3.80 -13.94
CA LEU A 159 -7.39 -4.70 -13.55
C LEU A 159 -7.54 -6.10 -14.15
N SER A 160 -6.42 -6.66 -14.57
CA SER A 160 -6.24 -8.11 -14.75
C SER A 160 -5.69 -8.70 -13.47
N PHE A 161 -6.03 -9.96 -13.20
CA PHE A 161 -5.64 -10.66 -11.98
C PHE A 161 -5.23 -12.10 -12.27
N ILE A 162 -4.13 -12.51 -11.68
CA ILE A 162 -3.63 -13.89 -11.72
C ILE A 162 -3.64 -14.41 -10.30
N SER A 163 -4.52 -15.36 -10.02
CA SER A 163 -4.62 -15.96 -8.70
C SER A 163 -3.36 -16.75 -8.34
N LEU A 164 -2.88 -16.59 -7.12
CA LEU A 164 -1.78 -17.40 -6.55
C LEU A 164 -2.26 -18.34 -5.44
N GLY A 165 -3.54 -18.27 -5.09
CA GLY A 165 -4.16 -19.08 -4.05
C GLY A 165 -5.12 -18.29 -3.20
N GLU A 166 -5.53 -18.91 -2.10
CA GLU A 166 -6.44 -18.31 -1.12
C GLU A 166 -5.76 -18.11 0.22
N ILE A 167 -6.20 -17.09 0.94
CA ILE A 167 -5.80 -16.83 2.32
C ILE A 167 -7.01 -16.92 3.23
N GLU A 168 -6.79 -17.40 4.45
CA GLU A 168 -7.80 -17.56 5.49
C GLU A 168 -7.50 -16.58 6.62
N ASP A 169 -8.48 -15.78 7.02
CA ASP A 169 -8.37 -14.95 8.21
C ASP A 169 -8.84 -15.73 9.42
N ILE A 170 -8.08 -15.67 10.52
CA ILE A 170 -8.40 -16.32 11.79
C ILE A 170 -8.25 -15.34 12.94
N PHE A 171 -8.97 -15.58 14.04
CA PHE A 171 -8.68 -14.93 15.31
C PHE A 171 -7.68 -15.78 16.10
N THR A 172 -6.69 -15.14 16.67
CA THR A 172 -5.62 -15.79 17.41
C THR A 172 -5.16 -14.97 18.61
N ALA A 173 -4.65 -15.64 19.63
CA ALA A 173 -4.03 -15.04 20.80
C ALA A 173 -3.00 -15.99 21.39
N THR A 174 -2.20 -15.54 22.35
CA THR A 174 -1.35 -16.44 23.14
C THR A 174 -2.19 -17.30 24.08
N PRO A 175 -1.80 -18.56 24.36
CA PRO A 175 -2.48 -19.41 25.34
C PRO A 175 -2.65 -18.72 26.69
N ASN A 176 -1.61 -18.05 27.19
CA ASN A 176 -1.64 -17.35 28.45
C ASN A 176 -2.70 -16.22 28.50
N TYR A 177 -2.91 -15.49 27.39
CA TYR A 177 -3.95 -14.48 27.32
C TYR A 177 -5.35 -15.10 27.42
N LEU A 178 -5.56 -16.22 26.71
CA LEU A 178 -6.84 -16.95 26.73
C LEU A 178 -7.13 -17.57 28.09
N ASP A 179 -6.12 -18.15 28.74
CA ASP A 179 -6.24 -18.72 30.10
C ASP A 179 -6.61 -17.61 31.11
N ASN A 180 -6.03 -16.42 31.01
CA ASN A 180 -6.38 -15.28 31.84
C ASN A 180 -7.83 -14.82 31.65
N LEU A 181 -8.36 -14.83 30.42
CA LEU A 181 -9.79 -14.56 30.16
C LEU A 181 -10.68 -15.63 30.79
N ALA A 182 -10.34 -16.90 30.63
CA ALA A 182 -11.10 -18.03 31.21
C ALA A 182 -11.14 -17.98 32.76
N LEU A 183 -10.04 -17.60 33.42
CA LEU A 183 -9.99 -17.43 34.88
C LEU A 183 -10.91 -16.33 35.41
N ARG A 184 -11.25 -15.33 34.55
CA ARG A 184 -12.18 -14.26 34.90
C ARG A 184 -13.64 -14.62 34.60
N ASN A 185 -13.93 -15.84 34.15
CA ASN A 185 -15.25 -16.28 33.65
C ASN A 185 -15.74 -15.45 32.43
N GLU A 186 -14.82 -14.89 31.66
CA GLU A 186 -15.10 -14.06 30.49
C GLU A 186 -15.08 -14.98 29.24
N SER A 187 -16.14 -15.80 29.08
CA SER A 187 -16.21 -16.81 28.02
C SER A 187 -16.44 -16.22 26.62
N ASP A 188 -17.02 -15.03 26.53
CA ASP A 188 -17.19 -14.34 25.25
C ASP A 188 -15.96 -13.49 24.94
N VAL A 189 -15.15 -13.99 24.02
CA VAL A 189 -13.89 -13.36 23.59
C VAL A 189 -14.13 -11.98 22.99
N PHE A 190 -15.20 -11.79 22.21
CA PHE A 190 -15.46 -10.51 21.54
C PHE A 190 -16.04 -9.45 22.47
N GLU A 191 -16.69 -9.86 23.56
CA GLU A 191 -17.14 -8.93 24.58
C GLU A 191 -16.04 -8.47 25.54
N ASN A 192 -15.08 -9.36 25.86
CA ASN A 192 -14.22 -9.18 27.01
C ASN A 192 -12.74 -9.00 26.66
N ALA A 193 -12.31 -9.46 25.49
CA ALA A 193 -10.94 -9.31 25.05
C ALA A 193 -10.66 -7.95 24.40
N ASN A 194 -9.41 -7.52 24.43
CA ASN A 194 -8.92 -6.49 23.54
C ASN A 194 -8.79 -7.08 22.12
N ILE A 195 -9.67 -6.70 21.23
CA ILE A 195 -9.65 -7.16 19.84
C ILE A 195 -8.75 -6.23 19.03
N MET A 196 -7.63 -6.75 18.58
CA MET A 196 -6.67 -6.01 17.77
C MET A 196 -6.95 -6.25 16.29
N LEU A 197 -7.15 -5.18 15.55
CA LEU A 197 -7.50 -5.20 14.12
C LEU A 197 -6.60 -4.23 13.35
N LEU A 198 -6.54 -4.41 12.05
CA LEU A 198 -5.95 -3.39 11.19
C LEU A 198 -6.81 -2.12 11.21
N ASP A 199 -6.20 -0.99 10.83
CA ASP A 199 -6.91 0.29 10.73
C ASP A 199 -8.10 0.21 9.76
N SER A 200 -9.06 1.12 9.94
CA SER A 200 -10.34 1.11 9.22
C SER A 200 -10.22 1.34 7.70
N GLU A 201 -9.11 1.86 7.20
CA GLU A 201 -8.86 2.04 5.77
C GLU A 201 -8.30 0.77 5.09
N ASN A 202 -7.98 -0.25 5.87
CA ASN A 202 -7.37 -1.47 5.36
C ASN A 202 -8.42 -2.42 4.76
N VAL A 203 -8.13 -2.95 3.57
CA VAL A 203 -9.04 -3.90 2.88
C VAL A 203 -9.30 -5.16 3.72
N SER A 204 -8.29 -5.65 4.46
CA SER A 204 -8.49 -6.80 5.36
C SER A 204 -9.40 -6.46 6.54
N ARG A 205 -9.36 -5.21 7.04
CA ARG A 205 -10.27 -4.75 8.08
C ARG A 205 -11.73 -4.75 7.59
N HIS A 206 -11.99 -4.24 6.40
CA HIS A 206 -13.34 -4.26 5.83
C HIS A 206 -13.91 -5.68 5.71
N HIS A 207 -13.06 -6.66 5.41
CA HIS A 207 -13.46 -8.06 5.35
C HIS A 207 -13.89 -8.61 6.73
N VAL A 208 -13.14 -8.28 7.77
CA VAL A 208 -13.45 -8.64 9.16
C VAL A 208 -14.70 -7.92 9.67
N ASP A 209 -14.85 -6.63 9.37
CA ASP A 209 -16.05 -5.86 9.75
C ASP A 209 -17.32 -6.44 9.10
N LYS A 210 -17.21 -6.90 7.85
CA LYS A 210 -18.31 -7.60 7.18
C LYS A 210 -18.67 -8.91 7.91
N PHE A 211 -17.68 -9.70 8.29
CA PHE A 211 -17.88 -10.91 9.09
C PHE A 211 -18.56 -10.60 10.42
N PHE A 212 -18.13 -9.57 11.15
CA PHE A 212 -18.77 -9.15 12.39
C PHE A 212 -20.23 -8.79 12.19
N LYS A 213 -20.52 -7.99 11.17
CA LYS A 213 -21.89 -7.60 10.83
C LYS A 213 -22.79 -8.78 10.48
N GLU A 214 -22.29 -9.73 9.67
CA GLU A 214 -23.06 -10.91 9.24
C GLU A 214 -23.36 -11.87 10.39
N ASN A 215 -22.52 -11.88 11.43
CA ASN A 215 -22.64 -12.76 12.59
C ASN A 215 -23.18 -12.04 13.85
N ASN A 216 -23.57 -10.76 13.74
CA ASN A 216 -24.03 -9.93 14.87
C ASN A 216 -23.00 -9.88 16.02
N ILE A 217 -21.72 -9.78 15.69
CA ILE A 217 -20.63 -9.64 16.64
C ILE A 217 -20.29 -8.16 16.79
N GLU A 218 -20.29 -7.64 18.03
CA GLU A 218 -19.95 -6.26 18.36
C GLU A 218 -18.81 -6.23 19.40
N PRO A 219 -17.53 -6.22 18.95
CA PRO A 219 -16.41 -6.15 19.88
C PRO A 219 -16.46 -4.86 20.70
N LYS A 220 -16.35 -4.98 22.03
CA LYS A 220 -16.43 -3.80 22.93
C LYS A 220 -15.11 -3.01 23.00
N HIS A 221 -14.00 -3.69 22.84
CA HIS A 221 -12.67 -3.11 22.95
C HIS A 221 -11.86 -3.39 21.69
N ILE A 222 -11.78 -2.39 20.82
CA ILE A 222 -10.99 -2.49 19.57
C ILE A 222 -9.72 -1.66 19.73
N LEU A 223 -8.58 -2.26 19.40
CA LEU A 223 -7.30 -1.60 19.25
C LEU A 223 -6.87 -1.68 17.79
N GLU A 224 -6.63 -0.54 17.18
CA GLU A 224 -6.22 -0.47 15.78
C GLU A 224 -4.70 -0.47 15.62
N VAL A 225 -4.22 -1.25 14.65
CA VAL A 225 -2.80 -1.38 14.31
C VAL A 225 -2.63 -1.13 12.82
N SER A 226 -1.61 -0.36 12.44
CA SER A 226 -1.43 0.11 11.05
C SER A 226 -0.99 -0.95 10.05
N ASN A 227 -0.42 -2.07 10.50
CA ASN A 227 0.06 -3.13 9.59
C ASN A 227 0.03 -4.52 10.24
N MET A 228 -0.02 -5.55 9.40
CA MET A 228 -0.17 -6.94 9.81
C MET A 228 1.08 -7.47 10.55
N ASP A 229 2.29 -7.04 10.19
CA ASP A 229 3.51 -7.48 10.88
C ASP A 229 3.46 -7.08 12.37
N MET A 230 3.13 -5.81 12.65
CA MET A 230 3.00 -5.32 14.03
C MET A 230 1.82 -5.96 14.75
N LEU A 231 0.72 -6.20 14.06
CA LEU A 231 -0.44 -6.88 14.63
C LEU A 231 -0.07 -8.28 15.13
N ILE A 232 0.69 -9.04 14.34
CA ILE A 232 1.20 -10.36 14.73
C ILE A 232 2.15 -10.25 15.93
N GLU A 233 3.11 -9.33 15.91
CA GLU A 233 4.06 -9.16 17.00
C GLU A 233 3.37 -8.75 18.30
N PHE A 234 2.38 -7.85 18.26
CA PHE A 234 1.59 -7.48 19.43
C PHE A 234 0.76 -8.67 19.97
N THR A 235 0.30 -9.55 19.08
CA THR A 235 -0.38 -10.78 19.49
C THR A 235 0.57 -11.71 20.25
N LYS A 236 1.78 -11.90 19.75
CA LYS A 236 2.82 -12.76 20.35
C LYS A 236 3.24 -12.32 21.75
N ILE A 237 3.26 -11.01 22.00
CA ILE A 237 3.51 -10.50 23.37
C ILE A 237 2.28 -10.52 24.28
N GLY A 238 1.13 -11.00 23.80
CA GLY A 238 -0.07 -11.19 24.61
C GLY A 238 -0.89 -9.93 24.87
N MET A 239 -0.86 -8.92 23.97
CA MET A 239 -1.65 -7.69 24.14
C MET A 239 -3.15 -7.90 23.97
N GLY A 240 -3.58 -8.94 23.24
CA GLY A 240 -4.98 -9.19 22.97
C GLY A 240 -5.21 -10.32 21.97
N VAL A 241 -6.42 -10.35 21.46
CA VAL A 241 -6.86 -11.22 20.37
C VAL A 241 -6.75 -10.46 19.06
N SER A 242 -6.11 -11.01 18.04
CA SER A 242 -6.00 -10.39 16.73
C SER A 242 -6.65 -11.21 15.63
N CYS A 243 -7.16 -10.52 14.60
CA CYS A 243 -7.53 -11.15 13.34
C CYS A 243 -6.35 -11.06 12.38
N VAL A 244 -5.77 -12.20 12.01
CA VAL A 244 -4.60 -12.32 11.15
C VAL A 244 -4.82 -13.35 10.07
N VAL A 245 -4.02 -13.28 9.01
CA VAL A 245 -4.01 -14.31 7.97
C VAL A 245 -3.29 -15.56 8.52
N LYS A 246 -3.96 -16.70 8.49
CA LYS A 246 -3.49 -17.98 9.03
C LYS A 246 -2.11 -18.38 8.51
N GLN A 247 -1.91 -18.27 7.20
CA GLN A 247 -0.66 -18.62 6.53
C GLN A 247 0.56 -17.82 7.03
N PHE A 248 0.34 -16.67 7.69
CA PHE A 248 1.42 -15.85 8.20
C PHE A 248 1.84 -16.21 9.63
N VAL A 249 1.04 -17.02 10.32
CA VAL A 249 1.25 -17.44 11.72
C VAL A 249 1.22 -18.98 11.90
N GLU A 250 1.34 -19.74 10.81
CA GLU A 250 1.34 -21.21 10.86
C GLU A 250 2.39 -21.77 11.80
N LYS A 251 3.61 -21.21 11.76
CA LYS A 251 4.72 -21.63 12.63
C LYS A 251 4.44 -21.35 14.11
N GLU A 252 3.87 -20.22 14.40
CA GLU A 252 3.48 -19.81 15.75
C GLU A 252 2.34 -20.68 16.29
N ILE A 253 1.42 -21.10 15.42
CA ILE A 253 0.34 -22.04 15.78
C ILE A 253 0.90 -23.45 15.98
N GLU A 254 1.75 -23.94 15.09
CA GLU A 254 2.38 -25.26 15.20
C GLU A 254 3.28 -25.38 16.44
N SER A 255 4.00 -24.32 16.79
CA SER A 255 4.83 -24.26 18.00
C SER A 255 4.04 -24.10 19.29
N GLY A 256 2.75 -23.72 19.20
CA GLY A 256 1.90 -23.41 20.35
C GLY A 256 2.12 -22.01 20.96
N GLU A 257 2.92 -21.15 20.31
CA GLU A 257 3.09 -19.76 20.71
C GLU A 257 1.79 -18.97 20.56
N LEU A 258 1.05 -19.24 19.49
CA LEU A 258 -0.30 -18.73 19.25
C LEU A 258 -1.32 -19.88 19.17
N LYS A 259 -2.56 -19.55 19.55
CA LYS A 259 -3.68 -20.48 19.48
C LYS A 259 -4.80 -19.86 18.65
N GLU A 260 -5.28 -20.61 17.67
CA GLU A 260 -6.47 -20.25 16.89
C GLU A 260 -7.71 -20.30 17.77
N ILE A 261 -8.54 -19.27 17.71
CA ILE A 261 -9.80 -19.19 18.44
C ILE A 261 -10.90 -19.77 17.56
N PRO A 262 -11.58 -20.84 18.00
CA PRO A 262 -12.63 -21.44 17.23
C PRO A 262 -13.82 -20.50 17.11
N LEU A 263 -14.32 -20.33 15.88
CA LEU A 263 -15.50 -19.52 15.57
C LEU A 263 -16.68 -20.42 15.24
N ASN A 264 -17.90 -19.99 15.60
CA ASN A 264 -19.13 -20.65 15.21
C ASN A 264 -19.36 -20.64 13.68
N SER A 265 -18.93 -19.56 13.03
CA SER A 265 -18.93 -19.38 11.58
C SER A 265 -17.53 -19.02 11.12
N LYS A 266 -17.06 -19.65 10.05
CA LYS A 266 -15.75 -19.30 9.47
C LYS A 266 -15.80 -17.98 8.74
N ILE A 267 -14.70 -17.24 8.78
CA ILE A 267 -14.47 -16.09 7.91
C ILE A 267 -14.26 -16.64 6.49
N ASN A 268 -14.89 -16.03 5.49
CA ASN A 268 -14.72 -16.45 4.10
C ASN A 268 -13.28 -16.27 3.66
N THR A 269 -12.74 -17.22 2.90
CA THR A 269 -11.41 -17.12 2.29
C THR A 269 -11.36 -15.98 1.27
N ARG A 270 -10.17 -15.45 1.05
CA ARG A 270 -9.93 -14.39 0.07
C ARG A 270 -8.87 -14.84 -0.92
N GLU A 271 -9.16 -14.62 -2.20
CA GLU A 271 -8.23 -14.90 -3.27
C GLU A 271 -7.09 -13.86 -3.27
N VAL A 272 -5.84 -14.30 -3.31
CA VAL A 272 -4.65 -13.45 -3.40
C VAL A 272 -3.90 -13.72 -4.69
N GLY A 273 -3.35 -12.69 -5.31
CA GLY A 273 -2.66 -12.86 -6.58
C GLY A 273 -2.01 -11.59 -7.11
N LEU A 274 -1.50 -11.71 -8.33
CA LEU A 274 -0.88 -10.60 -9.05
C LEU A 274 -1.94 -9.81 -9.82
N ALA A 275 -2.01 -8.50 -9.55
CA ALA A 275 -2.88 -7.56 -10.25
C ALA A 275 -2.05 -6.61 -11.12
N PHE A 276 -2.57 -6.24 -12.29
CA PHE A 276 -1.98 -5.25 -13.20
C PHE A 276 -3.06 -4.61 -14.07
N VAL A 277 -2.78 -3.41 -14.60
CA VAL A 277 -3.75 -2.64 -15.38
C VAL A 277 -3.97 -3.27 -16.74
N LYS A 278 -5.22 -3.52 -17.13
CA LYS A 278 -5.63 -4.15 -18.41
C LYS A 278 -5.17 -3.40 -19.66
N THR A 279 -5.16 -2.06 -19.59
CA THR A 279 -4.85 -1.19 -20.74
C THR A 279 -3.35 -0.99 -20.94
N SER A 280 -2.52 -1.35 -19.96
CA SER A 280 -1.07 -1.29 -20.12
C SER A 280 -0.63 -2.38 -21.10
N ARG A 281 0.06 -2.01 -22.19
CA ARG A 281 0.86 -2.99 -22.93
C ARG A 281 1.85 -3.56 -21.93
N LEU A 282 1.73 -4.85 -21.63
CA LEU A 282 2.71 -5.57 -20.83
C LEU A 282 4.08 -5.32 -21.45
N ASN A 283 4.98 -4.68 -20.72
CA ASN A 283 6.35 -4.62 -21.18
C ASN A 283 6.96 -6.02 -21.14
N ALA A 284 8.02 -6.25 -21.92
CA ALA A 284 8.64 -7.58 -22.03
C ALA A 284 9.09 -8.16 -20.68
N THR A 285 9.50 -7.31 -19.73
CA THR A 285 9.93 -7.71 -18.40
C THR A 285 8.77 -8.17 -17.53
N MET A 286 7.68 -7.43 -17.57
CA MET A 286 6.45 -7.75 -16.86
C MET A 286 5.86 -9.07 -17.38
N GLN A 287 5.83 -9.26 -18.73
CA GLN A 287 5.39 -10.50 -19.33
C GLN A 287 6.25 -11.68 -18.87
N LYS A 288 7.59 -11.53 -18.90
CA LYS A 288 8.50 -12.57 -18.39
C LYS A 288 8.25 -12.94 -16.94
N PHE A 289 7.96 -11.95 -16.09
CA PHE A 289 7.67 -12.23 -14.68
C PHE A 289 6.33 -12.96 -14.51
N ILE A 290 5.31 -12.54 -15.24
CA ILE A 290 3.99 -13.21 -15.24
C ILE A 290 4.11 -14.66 -15.75
N ASP A 291 4.83 -14.86 -16.86
CA ASP A 291 5.05 -16.20 -17.43
C ASP A 291 5.85 -17.08 -16.48
N TYR A 292 6.84 -16.51 -15.76
CA TYR A 292 7.60 -17.21 -14.74
C TYR A 292 6.68 -17.71 -13.61
N VAL A 293 5.89 -16.80 -13.05
CA VAL A 293 4.95 -17.14 -11.95
C VAL A 293 3.92 -18.18 -12.39
N ASN A 294 3.44 -18.13 -13.64
CA ASN A 294 2.48 -19.12 -14.16
C ASN A 294 3.11 -20.49 -14.41
N ARG A 295 4.42 -20.60 -14.59
CA ARG A 295 5.13 -21.89 -14.72
C ARG A 295 5.36 -22.58 -13.37
N ASP A 296 5.50 -21.78 -12.33
CA ASP A 296 5.90 -22.22 -10.97
C ASP A 296 4.68 -22.47 -10.06
N LYS A 297 3.46 -22.36 -10.61
CA LYS A 297 2.19 -22.77 -10.03
C LYS A 297 2.03 -24.29 -10.13
#